data_1e1c6523dabde2a9dd3a6c6aa0420b27
#
_entry.id   1e1c6523dabde2a9dd3a6c6aa0420b27
#
_cell.length_a   1.000
_cell.length_b   1.000
_cell.length_c   1.000
_cell.angle_alpha   90.00
_cell.angle_beta   90.00
_cell.angle_gamma   90.00
#
_symmetry.space_group_name_H-M   'P 1'
#
loop_
_entity.id
_entity.type
_entity.pdbx_description
1 polymer ?
#
loop_
_entity_poly.entity_id
_entity_poly.type
_entity_poly.pdbx_seq_one_letter_code
_entity_poly.pdbx_strand_id
1 'polypeptide(L)'
;MVLSSENKSSLTDKNLNLYKFKDFKYLIDKKILKANALKITTNYSGPENERDIFEFESGFFNLENKNFIAKDTKINIKKNIFDNADNDPRIQGVSSKKEGDITEINKAAFTSCKLREDDDCPPWSINAQKITHDNTKKQLIYKNALLKIYDIPVLYFPKFFHPDPSVKRQSGLLQPRLNNSETLGSSFLLPYFHVLSDNKDITFKPT
;
A
#
# COMPACT_ATOMS: atom_id res chain seq x y z
N MET A 1 5.96 -28.39 19.17
CA MET A 1 6.28 -27.46 20.27
C MET A 1 5.60 -26.12 20.00
N VAL A 2 5.07 -25.44 21.04
CA VAL A 2 4.32 -24.16 20.89
C VAL A 2 4.95 -23.12 21.79
N LEU A 3 5.21 -21.93 21.23
CA LEU A 3 5.60 -20.73 21.96
C LEU A 3 4.44 -19.73 21.93
N SER A 4 4.03 -19.18 23.05
CA SER A 4 2.93 -18.21 23.10
C SER A 4 3.16 -17.14 24.17
N SER A 5 2.58 -15.97 23.95
CA SER A 5 2.46 -14.90 24.93
C SER A 5 1.08 -14.27 24.82
N GLU A 6 0.45 -14.00 25.95
CA GLU A 6 -0.84 -13.28 26.05
C GLU A 6 -0.62 -11.78 26.35
N ASN A 7 0.64 -11.36 26.51
CA ASN A 7 1.02 -10.00 26.79
C ASN A 7 1.69 -9.34 25.58
N LYS A 8 1.67 -8.01 25.55
CA LYS A 8 2.39 -7.22 24.54
C LYS A 8 3.85 -7.66 24.46
N SER A 9 4.25 -8.08 23.28
CA SER A 9 5.58 -8.58 23.01
C SER A 9 6.17 -7.93 21.78
N SER A 10 7.48 -7.85 21.70
CA SER A 10 8.19 -7.36 20.53
C SER A 10 9.34 -8.28 20.16
N LEU A 11 9.62 -8.37 18.88
CA LEU A 11 10.72 -9.13 18.29
C LEU A 11 11.41 -8.28 17.25
N THR A 12 12.72 -8.37 17.16
CA THR A 12 13.51 -7.77 16.06
C THR A 12 14.20 -8.89 15.30
N ASP A 13 14.09 -8.85 13.97
CA ASP A 13 14.77 -9.82 13.10
C ASP A 13 16.19 -9.35 12.70
N LYS A 14 16.92 -10.22 11.96
CA LYS A 14 18.28 -9.93 11.48
C LYS A 14 18.34 -8.75 10.49
N ASN A 15 17.23 -8.41 9.86
CA ASN A 15 17.09 -7.31 8.89
C ASN A 15 16.65 -6.00 9.56
N LEU A 16 16.72 -5.91 10.87
CA LEU A 16 16.31 -4.76 11.68
C LEU A 16 14.82 -4.41 11.51
N ASN A 17 13.97 -5.41 11.23
CA ASN A 17 12.53 -5.23 11.25
C ASN A 17 12.01 -5.46 12.67
N LEU A 18 11.18 -4.54 13.14
CA LEU A 18 10.54 -4.62 14.45
C LEU A 18 9.11 -5.14 14.32
N TYR A 19 8.82 -6.22 15.02
CA TYR A 19 7.50 -6.83 15.13
C TYR A 19 6.95 -6.54 16.53
N LYS A 20 5.75 -5.98 16.63
CA LYS A 20 5.02 -5.77 17.88
C LYS A 20 3.70 -6.51 17.81
N PHE A 21 3.35 -7.21 18.90
CA PHE A 21 2.12 -8.01 19.02
C PHE A 21 1.38 -7.61 20.29
N LYS A 22 0.05 -7.76 20.28
CA LYS A 22 -0.74 -7.77 21.51
C LYS A 22 -0.61 -9.13 22.18
N ASP A 23 -0.78 -10.20 21.41
CA ASP A 23 -0.60 -11.59 21.79
C ASP A 23 -0.20 -12.42 20.58
N PHE A 24 0.40 -13.57 20.80
CA PHE A 24 0.78 -14.48 19.73
C PHE A 24 0.84 -15.95 20.16
N LYS A 25 0.72 -16.84 19.17
CA LYS A 25 0.96 -18.28 19.28
C LYS A 25 1.80 -18.74 18.10
N TYR A 26 2.97 -19.28 18.36
CA TYR A 26 3.88 -19.78 17.35
C TYR A 26 4.01 -21.29 17.40
N LEU A 27 3.65 -21.94 16.30
CA LEU A 27 3.79 -23.39 16.09
C LEU A 27 5.15 -23.66 15.45
N ILE A 28 6.13 -24.05 16.27
CA ILE A 28 7.54 -24.17 15.85
C ILE A 28 7.70 -25.19 14.72
N ASP A 29 7.04 -26.36 14.83
CA ASP A 29 7.15 -27.45 13.85
C ASP A 29 6.59 -27.07 12.47
N LYS A 30 5.57 -26.20 12.43
CA LYS A 30 4.91 -25.72 11.21
C LYS A 30 5.40 -24.35 10.77
N LYS A 31 6.23 -23.68 11.57
CA LYS A 31 6.69 -22.31 11.38
C LYS A 31 5.55 -21.30 11.14
N ILE A 32 4.39 -21.56 11.77
CA ILE A 32 3.20 -20.72 11.65
C ILE A 32 3.06 -19.86 12.91
N LEU A 33 3.05 -18.55 12.71
CA LEU A 33 2.74 -17.55 13.70
C LEU A 33 1.27 -17.12 13.55
N LYS A 34 0.47 -17.31 14.60
CA LYS A 34 -0.82 -16.64 14.77
C LYS A 34 -0.58 -15.41 15.65
N ALA A 35 -0.98 -14.24 15.20
CA ALA A 35 -0.79 -13.00 15.95
C ALA A 35 -2.03 -12.09 15.89
N ASN A 36 -2.25 -11.34 16.97
CA ASN A 36 -3.26 -10.30 17.07
C ASN A 36 -2.58 -8.94 17.28
N ALA A 37 -3.16 -7.89 16.68
CA ALA A 37 -2.63 -6.54 16.65
C ALA A 37 -1.13 -6.50 16.26
N LEU A 38 -0.81 -7.20 15.15
CA LEU A 38 0.57 -7.25 14.64
C LEU A 38 0.90 -5.95 13.92
N LYS A 39 1.98 -5.29 14.37
CA LYS A 39 2.60 -4.16 13.69
C LYS A 39 4.03 -4.54 13.31
N ILE A 40 4.35 -4.44 12.02
CA ILE A 40 5.69 -4.66 11.47
C ILE A 40 6.23 -3.32 11.00
N THR A 41 7.41 -2.93 11.48
CA THR A 41 8.12 -1.74 11.03
C THR A 41 9.43 -2.21 10.41
N THR A 42 9.59 -1.98 9.11
CA THR A 42 10.84 -2.30 8.40
C THR A 42 11.89 -1.24 8.66
N ASN A 43 13.17 -1.61 8.54
CA ASN A 43 14.30 -0.69 8.75
C ASN A 43 14.14 0.18 10.02
N TYR A 44 13.78 -0.44 11.15
CA TYR A 44 13.43 0.26 12.39
C TYR A 44 14.54 1.18 12.91
N SER A 45 15.81 0.83 12.67
CA SER A 45 16.96 1.65 13.09
C SER A 45 17.28 2.79 12.12
N GLY A 46 16.71 2.80 10.93
CA GLY A 46 16.89 3.83 9.91
C GLY A 46 15.97 5.04 10.11
N PRO A 47 16.06 6.04 9.21
CA PRO A 47 15.17 7.20 9.22
C PRO A 47 13.70 6.83 9.13
N GLU A 48 12.82 7.62 9.74
CA GLU A 48 11.39 7.33 9.79
C GLU A 48 10.73 7.33 8.40
N ASN A 49 11.16 8.25 7.52
CA ASN A 49 10.68 8.36 6.15
C ASN A 49 11.11 7.20 5.22
N GLU A 50 11.98 6.32 5.69
CA GLU A 50 12.43 5.11 4.98
C GLU A 50 11.82 3.81 5.50
N ARG A 51 10.84 3.89 6.41
CA ARG A 51 10.19 2.75 7.02
C ARG A 51 8.88 2.42 6.32
N ASP A 52 8.68 1.15 5.98
CA ASP A 52 7.35 0.64 5.67
C ASP A 52 6.71 0.14 6.99
N ILE A 53 5.43 0.44 7.17
CA ILE A 53 4.68 0.01 8.33
C ILE A 53 3.50 -0.83 7.87
N PHE A 54 3.42 -2.06 8.37
CA PHE A 54 2.32 -2.98 8.14
C PHE A 54 1.59 -3.21 9.45
N GLU A 55 0.27 -3.03 9.46
CA GLU A 55 -0.58 -3.27 10.61
C GLU A 55 -1.69 -4.25 10.24
N PHE A 56 -1.92 -5.23 11.11
CA PHE A 56 -2.94 -6.26 10.93
C PHE A 56 -3.68 -6.43 12.26
N GLU A 57 -5.01 -6.49 12.22
CA GLU A 57 -5.79 -6.80 13.43
C GLU A 57 -5.50 -8.23 13.90
N SER A 58 -5.50 -9.17 12.96
CA SER A 58 -5.15 -10.57 13.25
C SER A 58 -4.69 -11.28 11.98
N GLY A 59 -3.92 -12.37 12.15
CA GLY A 59 -3.47 -13.14 11.00
C GLY A 59 -2.68 -14.39 11.34
N PHE A 60 -2.47 -15.18 10.28
CA PHE A 60 -1.60 -16.35 10.26
C PHE A 60 -0.47 -16.09 9.29
N PHE A 61 0.75 -16.23 9.76
CA PHE A 61 1.97 -15.91 9.04
C PHE A 61 2.88 -17.14 9.03
N ASN A 62 3.20 -17.66 7.86
CA ASN A 62 4.22 -18.69 7.72
C ASN A 62 5.59 -17.99 7.61
N LEU A 63 6.44 -18.18 8.62
CA LEU A 63 7.74 -17.50 8.72
C LEU A 63 8.80 -18.11 7.79
N GLU A 64 8.56 -19.30 7.21
CA GLU A 64 9.48 -19.94 6.27
C GLU A 64 9.33 -19.40 4.85
N ASN A 65 8.12 -19.43 4.32
CA ASN A 65 7.83 -18.99 2.94
C ASN A 65 7.27 -17.57 2.85
N LYS A 66 7.11 -16.88 3.99
CA LYS A 66 6.58 -15.52 4.13
C LYS A 66 5.15 -15.35 3.60
N ASN A 67 4.41 -16.44 3.47
CA ASN A 67 3.00 -16.39 3.10
C ASN A 67 2.16 -16.01 4.33
N PHE A 68 1.07 -15.30 4.10
CA PHE A 68 0.16 -14.94 5.18
C PHE A 68 -1.28 -14.75 4.72
N ILE A 69 -2.19 -14.83 5.69
CA ILE A 69 -3.59 -14.39 5.58
C ILE A 69 -3.87 -13.54 6.81
N ALA A 70 -4.38 -12.32 6.60
CA ALA A 70 -4.62 -11.38 7.68
C ALA A 70 -5.91 -10.58 7.46
N LYS A 71 -6.44 -10.03 8.57
CA LYS A 71 -7.60 -9.13 8.61
C LYS A 71 -7.17 -7.71 8.92
N ASP A 72 -8.00 -6.75 8.46
CA ASP A 72 -7.87 -5.31 8.71
C ASP A 72 -6.43 -4.82 8.51
N THR A 73 -6.02 -4.96 7.25
CA THR A 73 -4.67 -4.65 6.81
C THR A 73 -4.52 -3.16 6.55
N LYS A 74 -3.51 -2.54 7.16
CA LYS A 74 -3.05 -1.19 6.84
C LYS A 74 -1.57 -1.24 6.47
N ILE A 75 -1.21 -0.63 5.36
CA ILE A 75 0.16 -0.57 4.86
C ILE A 75 0.49 0.90 4.61
N ASN A 76 1.46 1.42 5.34
CA ASN A 76 2.05 2.73 5.07
C ASN A 76 3.40 2.47 4.42
N ILE A 77 3.52 2.94 3.18
CA ILE A 77 4.74 2.78 2.37
C ILE A 77 5.67 3.96 2.70
N LYS A 78 6.96 3.73 2.70
CA LYS A 78 7.97 4.75 2.98
C LYS A 78 7.78 6.01 2.13
N LYS A 79 7.84 7.18 2.76
CA LYS A 79 7.51 8.47 2.14
C LYS A 79 8.50 8.91 1.05
N ASN A 80 9.78 8.57 1.20
CA ASN A 80 10.83 8.96 0.25
C ASN A 80 10.76 8.24 -1.10
N ILE A 81 9.84 7.29 -1.29
CA ILE A 81 9.74 6.50 -2.51
C ILE A 81 9.35 7.34 -3.75
N PHE A 82 8.70 8.48 -3.55
CA PHE A 82 8.26 9.38 -4.63
C PHE A 82 9.10 10.66 -4.76
N ASP A 83 10.21 10.79 -4.04
CA ASP A 83 11.04 12.00 -3.97
C ASP A 83 10.23 13.30 -3.68
N ASN A 84 9.08 13.17 -3.00
CA ASN A 84 8.19 14.28 -2.65
C ASN A 84 7.70 14.10 -1.20
N ALA A 85 8.04 15.06 -0.35
CA ALA A 85 7.69 15.05 1.07
C ALA A 85 6.17 15.13 1.36
N ASP A 86 5.38 15.57 0.37
CA ASP A 86 3.92 15.65 0.50
C ASP A 86 3.21 14.33 0.16
N ASN A 87 3.94 13.30 -0.28
CA ASN A 87 3.39 11.98 -0.49
C ASN A 87 3.42 11.14 0.78
N ASP A 88 2.28 10.51 1.06
CA ASP A 88 2.09 9.59 2.19
C ASP A 88 1.32 8.35 1.70
N PRO A 89 1.98 7.50 0.89
CA PRO A 89 1.31 6.39 0.22
C PRO A 89 0.88 5.33 1.22
N ARG A 90 -0.41 5.01 1.20
CA ARG A 90 -1.01 4.03 2.10
C ARG A 90 -2.10 3.21 1.44
N ILE A 91 -2.22 1.98 1.89
CA ILE A 91 -3.25 1.03 1.48
C ILE A 91 -3.97 0.54 2.73
N GLN A 92 -5.29 0.47 2.67
CA GLN A 92 -6.10 -0.16 3.69
C GLN A 92 -7.01 -1.19 3.04
N GLY A 93 -7.28 -2.29 3.72
CA GLY A 93 -8.23 -3.31 3.23
C GLY A 93 -8.73 -4.22 4.33
N VAL A 94 -9.90 -4.82 4.10
CA VAL A 94 -10.59 -5.68 5.08
C VAL A 94 -9.84 -7.00 5.29
N SER A 95 -9.17 -7.49 4.27
CA SER A 95 -8.35 -8.71 4.38
C SER A 95 -7.21 -8.69 3.38
N SER A 96 -6.14 -9.37 3.72
CA SER A 96 -5.00 -9.56 2.84
C SER A 96 -4.51 -11.00 2.86
N LYS A 97 -3.94 -11.42 1.73
CA LYS A 97 -3.33 -12.73 1.53
C LYS A 97 -2.06 -12.55 0.72
N LYS A 98 -0.99 -13.22 1.14
CA LYS A 98 0.25 -13.31 0.36
C LYS A 98 0.57 -14.76 0.07
N GLU A 99 0.81 -15.07 -1.21
CA GLU A 99 1.32 -16.34 -1.70
C GLU A 99 2.49 -16.08 -2.66
N GLY A 100 3.70 -16.47 -2.26
CA GLY A 100 4.92 -16.18 -3.01
C GLY A 100 5.09 -14.68 -3.25
N ASP A 101 5.17 -14.28 -4.52
CA ASP A 101 5.37 -12.90 -4.94
C ASP A 101 4.07 -12.10 -5.13
N ILE A 102 2.92 -12.74 -4.91
CA ILE A 102 1.61 -12.10 -5.07
C ILE A 102 1.03 -11.77 -3.70
N THR A 103 0.69 -10.50 -3.51
CA THR A 103 -0.09 -10.03 -2.35
C THR A 103 -1.43 -9.50 -2.83
N GLU A 104 -2.52 -10.02 -2.31
CA GLU A 104 -3.88 -9.59 -2.60
C GLU A 104 -4.49 -8.92 -1.37
N ILE A 105 -5.14 -7.77 -1.57
CA ILE A 105 -5.86 -7.02 -0.55
C ILE A 105 -7.28 -6.80 -1.04
N ASN A 106 -8.26 -7.27 -0.26
CA ASN A 106 -9.67 -7.21 -0.63
C ASN A 106 -10.35 -6.00 0.02
N LYS A 107 -11.33 -5.44 -0.71
CA LYS A 107 -12.07 -4.21 -0.33
C LYS A 107 -11.08 -3.15 0.12
N ALA A 108 -10.18 -2.80 -0.77
CA ALA A 108 -9.03 -1.98 -0.48
C ALA A 108 -9.18 -0.55 -0.97
N ALA A 109 -8.59 0.38 -0.25
CA ALA A 109 -8.45 1.78 -0.63
C ALA A 109 -6.96 2.15 -0.65
N PHE A 110 -6.54 2.82 -1.70
CA PHE A 110 -5.20 3.39 -1.88
C PHE A 110 -5.27 4.90 -2.01
N THR A 111 -4.35 5.60 -1.40
CA THR A 111 -4.09 7.03 -1.62
C THR A 111 -2.61 7.33 -1.38
N SER A 112 -2.08 8.39 -1.97
CA SER A 112 -0.76 8.93 -1.64
C SER A 112 -0.84 10.35 -1.04
N CYS A 113 -2.04 10.84 -0.75
CA CYS A 113 -2.22 12.16 -0.14
C CYS A 113 -1.63 12.20 1.28
N LYS A 114 -1.03 13.34 1.65
CA LYS A 114 -0.55 13.58 3.00
C LYS A 114 -1.69 13.45 3.99
N LEU A 115 -1.45 12.74 5.09
CA LEU A 115 -2.38 12.70 6.21
C LEU A 115 -2.45 14.10 6.84
N ARG A 116 -3.65 14.62 7.04
CA ARG A 116 -3.92 15.91 7.71
C ARG A 116 -4.46 15.64 9.10
N GLU A 117 -4.10 16.48 10.05
CA GLU A 117 -4.57 16.33 11.44
C GLU A 117 -6.07 16.59 11.58
N ASP A 118 -6.63 17.46 10.74
CA ASP A 118 -8.02 17.93 10.82
C ASP A 118 -8.93 17.31 9.76
N ASP A 119 -8.44 16.42 8.88
CA ASP A 119 -9.21 15.88 7.76
C ASP A 119 -8.81 14.44 7.47
N ASP A 120 -9.67 13.51 7.88
CA ASP A 120 -9.49 12.07 7.64
C ASP A 120 -9.73 11.67 6.16
N CYS A 121 -10.38 12.55 5.38
CA CYS A 121 -10.71 12.28 3.99
C CYS A 121 -9.58 12.75 3.05
N PRO A 122 -8.89 11.84 2.35
CA PRO A 122 -7.88 12.24 1.39
C PRO A 122 -8.53 12.96 0.20
N PRO A 123 -7.90 13.99 -0.38
CA PRO A 123 -8.39 14.68 -1.57
C PRO A 123 -8.71 13.73 -2.73
N TRP A 124 -8.00 12.60 -2.82
CA TRP A 124 -8.35 11.52 -3.74
C TRP A 124 -8.01 10.15 -3.14
N SER A 125 -8.77 9.16 -3.57
CA SER A 125 -8.52 7.75 -3.25
C SER A 125 -8.95 6.83 -4.40
N ILE A 126 -8.35 5.66 -4.48
CA ILE A 126 -8.75 4.59 -5.36
C ILE A 126 -9.30 3.45 -4.50
N ASN A 127 -10.60 3.27 -4.53
CA ASN A 127 -11.28 2.20 -3.82
C ASN A 127 -11.51 1.04 -4.78
N ALA A 128 -11.04 -0.15 -4.45
CA ALA A 128 -11.13 -1.32 -5.31
C ALA A 128 -11.71 -2.54 -4.57
N GLN A 129 -12.41 -3.39 -5.31
CA GLN A 129 -12.83 -4.70 -4.79
C GLN A 129 -11.62 -5.54 -4.38
N LYS A 130 -10.54 -5.45 -5.18
CA LYS A 130 -9.26 -6.12 -4.93
C LYS A 130 -8.10 -5.30 -5.49
N ILE A 131 -7.04 -5.18 -4.69
CA ILE A 131 -5.72 -4.72 -5.14
C ILE A 131 -4.78 -5.92 -5.09
N THR A 132 -4.08 -6.19 -6.18
CA THR A 132 -3.06 -7.23 -6.29
C THR A 132 -1.71 -6.58 -6.51
N HIS A 133 -0.77 -6.80 -5.60
CA HIS A 133 0.63 -6.42 -5.77
C HIS A 133 1.40 -7.62 -6.32
N ASP A 134 1.88 -7.49 -7.55
CA ASP A 134 2.72 -8.48 -8.23
C ASP A 134 4.19 -8.02 -8.11
N ASN A 135 4.93 -8.60 -7.19
CA ASN A 135 6.34 -8.26 -6.95
C ASN A 135 7.25 -8.66 -8.11
N THR A 136 6.88 -9.69 -8.89
CA THR A 136 7.64 -10.11 -10.07
C THR A 136 7.56 -9.07 -11.18
N LYS A 137 6.33 -8.60 -11.47
CA LYS A 137 6.08 -7.57 -12.48
C LYS A 137 6.25 -6.15 -11.96
N LYS A 138 6.41 -6.00 -10.64
CA LYS A 138 6.46 -4.71 -9.94
C LYS A 138 5.27 -3.81 -10.31
N GLN A 139 4.07 -4.35 -10.16
CA GLN A 139 2.82 -3.69 -10.52
C GLN A 139 1.76 -3.83 -9.44
N LEU A 140 0.98 -2.78 -9.26
CA LEU A 140 -0.26 -2.78 -8.50
C LEU A 140 -1.43 -2.88 -9.49
N ILE A 141 -2.21 -3.95 -9.40
CA ILE A 141 -3.34 -4.25 -10.28
C ILE A 141 -4.62 -4.10 -9.48
N TYR A 142 -5.55 -3.32 -10.00
CA TYR A 142 -6.82 -2.99 -9.36
C TYR A 142 -7.96 -3.65 -10.14
N LYS A 143 -8.88 -4.27 -9.41
CA LYS A 143 -10.12 -4.86 -9.95
C LYS A 143 -11.33 -4.13 -9.39
N ASN A 144 -12.25 -3.73 -10.29
CA ASN A 144 -13.46 -2.97 -9.96
C ASN A 144 -13.13 -1.76 -9.08
N ALA A 145 -12.36 -0.84 -9.63
CA ALA A 145 -11.87 0.33 -8.94
C ALA A 145 -12.69 1.58 -9.21
N LEU A 146 -12.90 2.36 -8.17
CA LEU A 146 -13.53 3.67 -8.20
C LEU A 146 -12.49 4.71 -7.78
N LEU A 147 -12.18 5.65 -8.67
CA LEU A 147 -11.45 6.86 -8.30
C LEU A 147 -12.44 7.80 -7.62
N LYS A 148 -12.13 8.19 -6.41
CA LYS A 148 -12.90 9.14 -5.62
C LYS A 148 -12.11 10.44 -5.42
N ILE A 149 -12.82 11.55 -5.47
CA ILE A 149 -12.33 12.88 -5.16
C ILE A 149 -13.20 13.41 -4.03
N TYR A 150 -12.61 13.72 -2.88
CA TYR A 150 -13.33 14.08 -1.64
C TYR A 150 -14.53 13.15 -1.38
N ASP A 151 -14.25 11.83 -1.47
CA ASP A 151 -15.22 10.73 -1.29
C ASP A 151 -16.33 10.61 -2.36
N ILE A 152 -16.36 11.51 -3.35
CA ILE A 152 -17.28 11.45 -4.48
C ILE A 152 -16.68 10.55 -5.57
N PRO A 153 -17.37 9.45 -5.99
CA PRO A 153 -16.88 8.61 -7.08
C PRO A 153 -16.98 9.37 -8.43
N VAL A 154 -15.85 9.51 -9.10
CA VAL A 154 -15.75 10.26 -10.38
C VAL A 154 -15.44 9.38 -11.58
N LEU A 155 -14.70 8.28 -11.39
CA LEU A 155 -14.34 7.37 -12.48
C LEU A 155 -14.37 5.92 -12.00
N TYR A 156 -14.89 5.02 -12.85
CA TYR A 156 -14.87 3.59 -12.64
C TYR A 156 -13.97 2.89 -13.64
N PHE A 157 -13.13 1.99 -13.13
CA PHE A 157 -12.24 1.15 -13.91
C PHE A 157 -12.52 -0.33 -13.59
N PRO A 158 -12.99 -1.15 -14.56
CA PRO A 158 -13.16 -2.59 -14.35
C PRO A 158 -11.84 -3.26 -13.95
N LYS A 159 -10.76 -2.85 -14.60
CA LYS A 159 -9.40 -3.26 -14.31
C LYS A 159 -8.42 -2.19 -14.79
N PHE A 160 -7.46 -1.83 -13.95
CA PHE A 160 -6.31 -1.05 -14.37
C PHE A 160 -5.09 -1.43 -13.53
N PHE A 161 -3.94 -0.96 -13.92
CA PHE A 161 -2.72 -1.15 -13.16
C PHE A 161 -1.86 0.11 -13.21
N HIS A 162 -1.03 0.27 -12.21
CA HIS A 162 0.07 1.22 -12.23
C HIS A 162 1.35 0.56 -11.67
N PRO A 163 2.52 1.10 -12.01
CA PRO A 163 3.77 0.57 -11.49
C PRO A 163 3.82 0.65 -9.96
N ASP A 164 4.52 -0.31 -9.38
CA ASP A 164 4.94 -0.23 -7.99
C ASP A 164 5.79 1.04 -7.80
N PRO A 165 5.65 1.76 -6.69
CA PRO A 165 6.43 2.97 -6.41
C PRO A 165 7.95 2.78 -6.46
N SER A 166 8.46 1.56 -6.30
CA SER A 166 9.89 1.25 -6.40
C SER A 166 10.44 1.30 -7.83
N VAL A 167 9.56 1.36 -8.85
CA VAL A 167 9.97 1.36 -10.25
C VAL A 167 10.17 2.80 -10.73
N LYS A 168 11.40 3.13 -11.08
CA LYS A 168 11.76 4.50 -11.51
C LYS A 168 11.11 4.93 -12.82
N ARG A 169 10.87 3.99 -13.75
CA ARG A 169 10.30 4.27 -15.08
C ARG A 169 9.42 3.13 -15.57
N GLN A 170 8.12 3.33 -15.57
CA GLN A 170 7.14 2.41 -16.15
C GLN A 170 5.93 3.18 -16.64
N SER A 171 5.32 2.73 -17.74
CA SER A 171 4.09 3.30 -18.26
C SER A 171 2.94 3.12 -17.27
N GLY A 172 2.13 4.16 -17.07
CA GLY A 172 0.98 4.11 -16.17
C GLY A 172 0.34 5.47 -15.93
N LEU A 173 -0.76 5.46 -15.19
CA LEU A 173 -1.42 6.68 -14.75
C LEU A 173 -0.55 7.38 -13.71
N LEU A 174 -0.37 8.70 -13.89
CA LEU A 174 0.27 9.54 -12.90
C LEU A 174 -0.77 10.06 -11.89
N GLN A 175 -0.27 10.70 -10.84
CA GLN A 175 -1.11 11.28 -9.80
C GLN A 175 -2.13 12.25 -10.39
N PRO A 176 -3.43 12.08 -10.10
CA PRO A 176 -4.46 12.99 -10.54
C PRO A 176 -4.29 14.36 -9.87
N ARG A 177 -4.64 15.42 -10.60
CA ARG A 177 -4.59 16.82 -10.11
C ARG A 177 -5.94 17.48 -10.28
N LEU A 178 -6.34 18.21 -9.27
CA LEU A 178 -7.47 19.13 -9.31
C LEU A 178 -6.90 20.55 -9.38
N ASN A 179 -7.27 21.29 -10.39
CA ASN A 179 -6.96 22.70 -10.49
C ASN A 179 -8.27 23.50 -10.38
N ASN A 180 -8.23 24.55 -9.61
CA ASN A 180 -9.33 25.53 -9.52
C ASN A 180 -8.80 26.88 -9.96
N SER A 181 -9.47 27.47 -10.96
CA SER A 181 -9.15 28.78 -11.49
C SER A 181 -10.39 29.67 -11.41
N GLU A 182 -10.24 30.87 -10.94
CA GLU A 182 -11.32 31.85 -10.89
C GLU A 182 -11.89 32.19 -12.28
N THR A 183 -11.05 32.09 -13.34
CA THR A 183 -11.40 32.41 -14.71
C THR A 183 -11.90 31.21 -15.51
N LEU A 184 -11.32 30.02 -15.29
CA LEU A 184 -11.59 28.82 -16.09
C LEU A 184 -12.41 27.74 -15.31
N GLY A 185 -12.72 27.99 -14.03
CA GLY A 185 -13.42 27.03 -13.18
C GLY A 185 -12.54 25.89 -12.71
N SER A 186 -13.18 24.82 -12.25
CA SER A 186 -12.49 23.61 -11.76
C SER A 186 -12.18 22.67 -12.91
N SER A 187 -10.92 22.21 -12.98
CA SER A 187 -10.49 21.20 -13.95
C SER A 187 -9.88 19.98 -13.25
N PHE A 188 -10.11 18.82 -13.83
CA PHE A 188 -9.55 17.55 -13.40
C PHE A 188 -8.56 17.05 -14.45
N LEU A 189 -7.31 16.85 -14.03
CA LEU A 189 -6.23 16.35 -14.87
C LEU A 189 -5.84 14.94 -14.42
N LEU A 190 -5.91 13.96 -15.34
CA LEU A 190 -5.43 12.60 -15.11
C LEU A 190 -4.34 12.26 -16.15
N PRO A 191 -3.05 12.55 -15.86
CA PRO A 191 -2.00 12.32 -16.81
C PRO A 191 -1.70 10.81 -16.98
N TYR A 192 -1.30 10.43 -18.19
CA TYR A 192 -0.78 9.10 -18.49
C TYR A 192 0.65 9.19 -19.01
N PHE A 193 1.57 8.53 -18.34
CA PHE A 193 2.98 8.43 -18.72
C PHE A 193 3.21 7.17 -19.54
N HIS A 194 3.85 7.29 -20.70
CA HIS A 194 4.16 6.17 -21.57
C HIS A 194 5.64 6.12 -21.88
N VAL A 195 6.29 5.01 -21.53
CA VAL A 195 7.69 4.74 -21.82
C VAL A 195 7.80 4.14 -23.22
N LEU A 196 8.50 4.82 -24.12
CA LEU A 196 8.76 4.37 -25.49
C LEU A 196 10.04 3.55 -25.59
N SER A 197 11.08 3.94 -24.83
CA SER A 197 12.37 3.27 -24.75
C SER A 197 13.10 3.72 -23.48
N ASP A 198 14.29 3.19 -23.22
CA ASP A 198 15.08 3.50 -22.02
C ASP A 198 15.36 5.00 -21.82
N ASN A 199 15.39 5.78 -22.91
CA ASN A 199 15.70 7.20 -22.90
C ASN A 199 14.60 8.09 -23.52
N LYS A 200 13.43 7.53 -23.85
CA LYS A 200 12.30 8.27 -24.47
C LYS A 200 10.98 7.93 -23.80
N ASP A 201 10.18 8.95 -23.53
CA ASP A 201 8.83 8.83 -22.99
C ASP A 201 7.92 9.95 -23.53
N ILE A 202 6.62 9.74 -23.34
CA ILE A 202 5.57 10.71 -23.67
C ILE A 202 4.62 10.77 -22.46
N THR A 203 4.25 11.99 -22.07
CA THR A 203 3.19 12.20 -21.06
C THR A 203 1.98 12.84 -21.73
N PHE A 204 0.85 12.12 -21.73
CA PHE A 204 -0.44 12.65 -22.15
C PHE A 204 -1.09 13.37 -20.98
N LYS A 205 -1.53 14.59 -21.17
CA LYS A 205 -2.18 15.43 -20.14
C LYS A 205 -3.53 15.92 -20.68
N PRO A 206 -4.58 15.06 -20.69
CA PRO A 206 -5.92 15.50 -21.08
C PRO A 206 -6.44 16.47 -20.01
N THR A 207 -6.95 17.61 -20.44
CA THR A 207 -7.60 18.64 -19.62
C THR A 207 -9.08 18.73 -19.99
#